data_c0a6dd22a08c7fd586df2bda77b98b6c
#
_entry.id   c0a6dd22a08c7fd586df2bda77b98b6c
#
_cell.length_a   1.000
_cell.length_b   1.000
_cell.length_c   1.000
_cell.angle_alpha   90.00
_cell.angle_beta   90.00
_cell.angle_gamma   90.00
#
_symmetry.space_group_name_H-M   'P 1'
#
loop_
_entity.id
_entity.type
_entity.pdbx_description
1 polymer ?
#
loop_
_entity_poly.entity_id
_entity_poly.type
_entity_poly.pdbx_seq_one_letter_code
_entity_poly.pdbx_strand_id
1 'polypeptide(L)'
;MSLALRKRIIKISASVLLFAMAAFGVYHFVSARQRKREEIKITKDINSLKLIKYKDNTFYSDLQILFDIAEKKHSDAFKGFIYERISFVYKCMGDELQYYTYLGKALYYLEKGKNFQTMLNLYADLIDYQYIPNGNYDLAEQILIKIENIEKSEGIQEPRMATTIYRIKGDFAYYSKDYERASQYYEDAIQIVNGNDYLQGFFMPIILIHKAKNLIELQKYSEAESILEAFIQNEDAFDNTDYSFEDVVKKLEAIPLYQTECCLYAHNQNYDKLKFSIEELIDHAYRQSFERMALATLQKLSKEYELPPEIESFVERKIENLHSVIYIKDSKAYTELCNSQINSTVQALEEDELIRTEKQSTIVLVSSLFAACLVLSLLYMKIKRRSYIDELTGIYNRRYLTKKLAKNEKHHIPYSVIMFDIDNFKRINDTYGHDAGDIVLQGIGEILSYRCRVKTIEAFRYGGEEFTLLIYDGELLSPSTIAENIRHEIVAQKWQFNETVTVSIGVADKSTADKNLPILKQADIFLYYAKNHGKNQVCSGINGE
;
A
#
# COMPACT_ATOMS: atom_id res chain seq x y z
N MET A 1 -13.14 -42.48 -2.48
CA MET A 1 -13.89 -41.18 -2.63
C MET A 1 -14.16 -40.99 -4.11
N SER A 2 -15.41 -41.00 -4.55
CA SER A 2 -15.79 -40.98 -5.95
C SER A 2 -15.27 -39.71 -6.65
N LEU A 3 -14.99 -39.79 -7.96
CA LEU A 3 -14.55 -38.68 -8.81
C LEU A 3 -15.51 -37.46 -8.71
N ALA A 4 -16.80 -37.74 -8.53
CA ALA A 4 -17.85 -36.75 -8.32
C ALA A 4 -17.67 -35.96 -7.01
N LEU A 5 -17.29 -36.62 -5.91
CA LEU A 5 -17.04 -35.96 -4.63
C LEU A 5 -15.77 -35.10 -4.67
N ARG A 6 -14.75 -35.51 -5.43
CA ARG A 6 -13.54 -34.70 -5.68
C ARG A 6 -13.84 -33.41 -6.45
N LYS A 7 -14.61 -33.51 -7.54
CA LYS A 7 -15.03 -32.33 -8.32
C LYS A 7 -15.88 -31.37 -7.48
N ARG A 8 -16.71 -31.90 -6.58
CA ARG A 8 -17.54 -31.10 -5.67
C ARG A 8 -16.71 -30.36 -4.61
N ILE A 9 -15.68 -30.99 -4.00
CA ILE A 9 -14.78 -30.36 -3.04
C ILE A 9 -13.92 -29.28 -3.72
N ILE A 10 -13.41 -29.52 -4.94
CA ILE A 10 -12.63 -28.51 -5.69
C ILE A 10 -13.51 -27.30 -6.04
N LYS A 11 -14.77 -27.53 -6.46
CA LYS A 11 -15.72 -26.46 -6.74
C LYS A 11 -16.06 -25.65 -5.48
N ILE A 12 -16.28 -26.29 -4.35
CA ILE A 12 -16.59 -25.63 -3.07
C ILE A 12 -15.38 -24.80 -2.59
N SER A 13 -14.15 -25.35 -2.65
CA SER A 13 -12.95 -24.60 -2.26
C SER A 13 -12.67 -23.41 -3.19
N ALA A 14 -12.89 -23.55 -4.49
CA ALA A 14 -12.78 -22.47 -5.45
C ALA A 14 -13.85 -21.37 -5.20
N SER A 15 -15.08 -21.77 -4.90
CA SER A 15 -16.17 -20.82 -4.58
C SER A 15 -15.92 -20.08 -3.27
N VAL A 16 -15.38 -20.76 -2.25
CA VAL A 16 -15.01 -20.13 -0.97
C VAL A 16 -13.85 -19.11 -1.17
N LEU A 17 -12.86 -19.46 -2.00
CA LEU A 17 -11.76 -18.55 -2.32
C LEU A 17 -12.25 -17.32 -3.09
N LEU A 18 -13.11 -17.50 -4.09
CA LEU A 18 -13.73 -16.41 -4.85
C LEU A 18 -14.58 -15.51 -3.95
N PHE A 19 -15.35 -16.10 -3.03
CA PHE A 19 -16.15 -15.33 -2.07
C PHE A 19 -15.25 -14.54 -1.09
N ALA A 20 -14.17 -15.14 -0.60
CA ALA A 20 -13.19 -14.46 0.25
C ALA A 20 -12.50 -13.29 -0.48
N MET A 21 -12.13 -13.46 -1.75
CA MET A 21 -11.56 -12.39 -2.57
C MET A 21 -12.58 -11.27 -2.84
N ALA A 22 -13.82 -11.62 -3.13
CA ALA A 22 -14.89 -10.64 -3.32
C ALA A 22 -15.19 -9.87 -2.01
N ALA A 23 -15.28 -10.56 -0.87
CA ALA A 23 -15.47 -9.96 0.45
C ALA A 23 -14.31 -9.03 0.82
N PHE A 24 -13.06 -9.43 0.52
CA PHE A 24 -11.88 -8.60 0.70
C PHE A 24 -11.93 -7.34 -0.19
N GLY A 25 -12.31 -7.49 -1.46
CA GLY A 25 -12.50 -6.36 -2.38
C GLY A 25 -13.58 -5.39 -1.91
N VAL A 26 -14.73 -5.90 -1.47
CA VAL A 26 -15.83 -5.08 -0.91
C VAL A 26 -15.38 -4.37 0.37
N TYR A 27 -14.69 -5.07 1.28
CA TYR A 27 -14.14 -4.46 2.50
C TYR A 27 -13.20 -3.30 2.18
N HIS A 28 -12.24 -3.49 1.24
CA HIS A 28 -11.32 -2.44 0.82
C HIS A 28 -12.03 -1.27 0.16
N PHE A 29 -13.03 -1.52 -0.68
CA PHE A 29 -13.83 -0.48 -1.33
C PHE A 29 -14.64 0.35 -0.31
N VAL A 30 -15.33 -0.31 0.62
CA VAL A 30 -16.12 0.36 1.68
C VAL A 30 -15.21 1.19 2.59
N SER A 31 -14.05 0.62 3.00
CA SER A 31 -13.10 1.33 3.87
C SER A 31 -12.44 2.52 3.16
N ALA A 32 -12.17 2.45 1.85
CA ALA A 32 -11.66 3.56 1.06
C ALA A 32 -12.70 4.69 0.93
N ARG A 33 -13.98 4.33 0.68
CA ARG A 33 -15.08 5.31 0.60
C ARG A 33 -15.34 6.01 1.94
N GLN A 34 -15.24 5.27 3.03
CA GLN A 34 -15.38 5.83 4.38
C GLN A 34 -14.24 6.79 4.69
N ARG A 35 -12.97 6.43 4.39
CA ARG A 35 -11.81 7.31 4.53
C ARG A 35 -12.00 8.61 3.73
N LYS A 36 -12.39 8.53 2.47
CA LYS A 36 -12.59 9.71 1.63
C LYS A 36 -13.64 10.66 2.20
N ARG A 37 -14.74 10.15 2.79
CA ARG A 37 -15.75 10.98 3.47
C ARG A 37 -15.19 11.66 4.71
N GLU A 38 -14.37 10.95 5.48
CA GLU A 38 -13.72 11.45 6.69
C GLU A 38 -12.70 12.54 6.34
N GLU A 39 -11.87 12.34 5.31
CA GLU A 39 -10.93 13.33 4.77
C GLU A 39 -11.63 14.61 4.32
N ILE A 40 -12.75 14.52 3.60
CA ILE A 40 -13.54 15.68 3.19
C ILE A 40 -14.08 16.46 4.41
N LYS A 41 -14.54 15.75 5.45
CA LYS A 41 -15.01 16.40 6.68
C LYS A 41 -13.88 17.13 7.39
N ILE A 42 -12.74 16.46 7.57
CA ILE A 42 -11.55 17.03 8.22
C ILE A 42 -11.04 18.26 7.43
N THR A 43 -11.03 18.19 6.10
CA THR A 43 -10.63 19.33 5.25
C THR A 43 -11.53 20.56 5.51
N LYS A 44 -12.85 20.35 5.63
CA LYS A 44 -13.77 21.44 5.97
C LYS A 44 -13.49 22.01 7.36
N ASP A 45 -13.26 21.13 8.33
CA ASP A 45 -12.98 21.52 9.71
C ASP A 45 -11.66 22.32 9.79
N ILE A 46 -10.60 21.89 9.09
CA ILE A 46 -9.32 22.59 9.01
C ILE A 46 -9.46 23.95 8.30
N ASN A 47 -10.19 24.02 7.19
CA ASN A 47 -10.42 25.28 6.48
C ASN A 47 -11.30 26.26 7.29
N SER A 48 -12.13 25.75 8.22
CA SER A 48 -12.90 26.58 9.16
C SER A 48 -12.08 27.01 10.36
N LEU A 49 -10.98 26.32 10.67
CA LEU A 49 -9.98 26.80 11.63
C LEU A 49 -9.39 28.07 11.02
N LYS A 50 -9.73 29.23 11.61
CA LYS A 50 -9.11 30.49 11.24
C LYS A 50 -7.65 30.46 11.68
N LEU A 51 -6.82 29.67 10.98
CA LEU A 51 -5.37 29.58 11.17
C LEU A 51 -4.66 30.94 11.06
N ILE A 52 -5.40 32.00 10.80
CA ILE A 52 -4.91 33.36 10.57
C ILE A 52 -5.49 34.33 11.62
N LYS A 53 -5.36 34.01 12.90
CA LYS A 53 -5.40 35.07 13.92
C LYS A 53 -4.02 35.21 14.53
N TYR A 54 -3.19 36.01 13.89
CA TYR A 54 -1.80 36.35 14.21
C TYR A 54 -1.52 36.88 15.63
N LYS A 55 -2.45 36.76 16.59
CA LYS A 55 -2.32 37.37 17.93
C LYS A 55 -2.41 36.42 19.12
N ASP A 56 -2.74 35.15 18.93
CA ASP A 56 -2.93 34.23 20.04
C ASP A 56 -1.98 33.03 19.97
N ASN A 57 -1.47 32.58 21.12
CA ASN A 57 -0.60 31.39 21.29
C ASN A 57 -1.28 30.06 20.90
N THR A 58 -2.19 30.05 19.94
CA THR A 58 -2.97 28.88 19.51
C THR A 58 -2.19 27.99 18.54
N PHE A 59 -1.07 28.45 17.97
CA PHE A 59 -0.27 27.70 17.00
C PHE A 59 0.14 26.30 17.48
N TYR A 60 0.52 26.16 18.75
CA TYR A 60 0.94 24.85 19.28
C TYR A 60 -0.24 23.86 19.38
N SER A 61 -1.44 24.34 19.71
CA SER A 61 -2.64 23.50 19.74
C SER A 61 -3.05 23.06 18.34
N ASP A 62 -2.96 23.97 17.36
CA ASP A 62 -3.28 23.68 15.97
C ASP A 62 -2.27 22.70 15.36
N LEU A 63 -0.97 22.86 15.65
CA LEU A 63 0.05 21.90 15.25
C LEU A 63 -0.21 20.51 15.83
N GLN A 64 -0.56 20.41 17.12
CA GLN A 64 -0.84 19.10 17.73
C GLN A 64 -2.01 18.40 17.05
N ILE A 65 -3.08 19.13 16.75
CA ILE A 65 -4.24 18.60 16.02
C ILE A 65 -3.82 18.12 14.63
N LEU A 66 -3.03 18.89 13.88
CA LEU A 66 -2.56 18.53 12.55
C LEU A 66 -1.64 17.30 12.59
N PHE A 67 -0.76 17.18 13.58
CA PHE A 67 0.07 15.98 13.77
C PHE A 67 -0.76 14.74 14.07
N ASP A 68 -1.72 14.85 14.99
CA ASP A 68 -2.63 13.74 15.33
C ASP A 68 -3.44 13.24 14.12
N ILE A 69 -3.75 14.15 13.19
CA ILE A 69 -4.37 13.80 11.91
C ILE A 69 -3.36 13.12 10.97
N ALA A 70 -2.15 13.68 10.84
CA ALA A 70 -1.12 13.17 9.92
C ALA A 70 -0.67 11.74 10.26
N GLU A 71 -0.69 11.34 11.53
CA GLU A 71 -0.31 9.99 11.99
C GLU A 71 -1.36 8.92 11.63
N LYS A 72 -2.60 9.31 11.38
CA LYS A 72 -3.66 8.38 11.00
C LYS A 72 -3.49 7.87 9.58
N LYS A 73 -4.16 6.76 9.26
CA LYS A 73 -4.14 6.17 7.92
C LYS A 73 -5.02 6.95 6.96
N HIS A 74 -4.42 7.85 6.19
CA HIS A 74 -5.06 8.66 5.16
C HIS A 74 -4.50 8.35 3.76
N SER A 75 -5.13 8.94 2.73
CA SER A 75 -4.59 8.94 1.37
C SER A 75 -3.32 9.81 1.29
N ASP A 76 -2.43 9.50 0.34
CA ASP A 76 -1.20 10.28 0.18
C ASP A 76 -1.51 11.76 -0.16
N ALA A 77 -2.48 12.01 -1.04
CA ALA A 77 -2.94 13.36 -1.35
C ALA A 77 -3.41 14.14 -0.11
N PHE A 78 -4.13 13.48 0.80
CA PHE A 78 -4.60 14.11 2.03
C PHE A 78 -3.46 14.35 3.03
N LYS A 79 -2.51 13.40 3.13
CA LYS A 79 -1.30 13.62 3.94
C LYS A 79 -0.49 14.81 3.45
N GLY A 80 -0.33 14.93 2.13
CA GLY A 80 0.32 16.07 1.51
C GLY A 80 -0.34 17.38 1.90
N PHE A 81 -1.67 17.45 1.84
CA PHE A 81 -2.45 18.61 2.30
C PHE A 81 -2.22 18.91 3.79
N ILE A 82 -2.19 17.91 4.68
CA ILE A 82 -1.96 18.13 6.11
C ILE A 82 -0.52 18.66 6.35
N TYR A 83 0.49 18.08 5.69
CA TYR A 83 1.87 18.56 5.84
C TYR A 83 2.06 19.96 5.26
N GLU A 84 1.34 20.34 4.22
CA GLU A 84 1.30 21.72 3.73
C GLU A 84 0.76 22.66 4.81
N ARG A 85 -0.33 22.32 5.49
CA ARG A 85 -0.87 23.11 6.61
C ARG A 85 0.11 23.20 7.79
N ILE A 86 0.79 22.10 8.13
CA ILE A 86 1.84 22.10 9.17
C ILE A 86 2.99 23.04 8.77
N SER A 87 3.45 22.98 7.52
CA SER A 87 4.50 23.86 7.02
C SER A 87 4.09 25.34 7.12
N PHE A 88 2.85 25.64 6.71
CA PHE A 88 2.31 27.00 6.82
C PHE A 88 2.30 27.54 8.25
N VAL A 89 1.91 26.72 9.25
CA VAL A 89 1.95 27.13 10.67
C VAL A 89 3.37 27.44 11.10
N TYR A 90 4.35 26.60 10.74
CA TYR A 90 5.77 26.88 11.05
C TYR A 90 6.29 28.15 10.37
N LYS A 91 5.85 28.43 9.13
CA LYS A 91 6.13 29.71 8.45
C LYS A 91 5.61 30.88 9.26
N CYS A 92 4.37 30.81 9.77
CA CYS A 92 3.79 31.87 10.60
C CYS A 92 4.50 32.04 11.96
N MET A 93 5.10 30.96 12.48
CA MET A 93 5.91 30.97 13.72
C MET A 93 7.33 31.52 13.49
N GLY A 94 7.77 31.67 12.24
CA GLY A 94 9.15 32.05 11.90
C GLY A 94 10.16 30.91 12.07
N ASP A 95 9.71 29.66 12.21
CA ASP A 95 10.59 28.48 12.26
C ASP A 95 10.83 27.94 10.85
N GLU A 96 11.77 28.58 10.16
CA GLU A 96 12.06 28.28 8.77
C GLU A 96 12.57 26.86 8.54
N LEU A 97 13.35 26.29 9.48
CA LEU A 97 13.86 24.93 9.34
C LEU A 97 12.72 23.92 9.32
N GLN A 98 11.77 24.05 10.22
CA GLN A 98 10.59 23.17 10.25
C GLN A 98 9.66 23.44 9.07
N TYR A 99 9.49 24.71 8.69
CA TYR A 99 8.74 25.07 7.47
C TYR A 99 9.23 24.28 6.26
N TYR A 100 10.53 24.30 5.94
CA TYR A 100 11.08 23.59 4.77
C TYR A 100 11.05 22.08 4.94
N THR A 101 11.24 21.58 6.16
CA THR A 101 11.12 20.14 6.45
C THR A 101 9.71 19.62 6.11
N TYR A 102 8.67 20.32 6.58
CA TYR A 102 7.30 19.90 6.32
C TYR A 102 6.82 20.23 4.91
N LEU A 103 7.37 21.25 4.29
CA LEU A 103 7.17 21.53 2.87
C LEU A 103 7.70 20.38 1.98
N GLY A 104 8.90 19.85 2.27
CA GLY A 104 9.44 18.67 1.60
C GLY A 104 8.52 17.45 1.75
N LYS A 105 8.00 17.19 2.97
CA LYS A 105 7.01 16.13 3.19
C LYS A 105 5.72 16.37 2.40
N ALA A 106 5.22 17.60 2.38
CA ALA A 106 4.02 17.96 1.63
C ALA A 106 4.20 17.65 0.14
N LEU A 107 5.27 18.15 -0.48
CA LEU A 107 5.58 17.92 -1.89
C LEU A 107 5.68 16.42 -2.22
N TYR A 108 6.40 15.65 -1.41
CA TYR A 108 6.51 14.20 -1.59
C TYR A 108 5.15 13.49 -1.62
N TYR A 109 4.30 13.76 -0.61
CA TYR A 109 3.00 13.09 -0.51
C TYR A 109 1.98 13.61 -1.54
N LEU A 110 2.05 14.89 -1.94
CA LEU A 110 1.20 15.44 -2.99
C LEU A 110 1.53 14.85 -4.35
N GLU A 111 2.80 14.70 -4.67
CA GLU A 111 3.27 14.05 -5.90
C GLU A 111 2.80 12.59 -5.95
N LYS A 112 3.05 11.83 -4.90
CA LYS A 112 2.62 10.44 -4.76
C LYS A 112 1.10 10.29 -4.83
N GLY A 113 0.37 11.21 -4.23
CA GLY A 113 -1.10 11.27 -4.25
C GLY A 113 -1.69 11.89 -5.51
N LYS A 114 -0.85 12.36 -6.45
CA LYS A 114 -1.25 13.05 -7.69
C LYS A 114 -2.16 14.27 -7.45
N ASN A 115 -1.91 15.00 -6.37
CA ASN A 115 -2.61 16.24 -6.08
C ASN A 115 -1.83 17.43 -6.66
N PHE A 116 -1.77 17.50 -7.98
CA PHE A 116 -1.00 18.48 -8.72
C PHE A 116 -1.48 19.92 -8.49
N GLN A 117 -2.77 20.12 -8.22
CA GLN A 117 -3.31 21.46 -7.95
C GLN A 117 -2.69 22.09 -6.68
N THR A 118 -2.61 21.33 -5.59
CA THR A 118 -1.96 21.82 -4.35
C THR A 118 -0.44 21.99 -4.54
N MET A 119 0.20 21.12 -5.34
CA MET A 119 1.62 21.28 -5.69
C MET A 119 1.89 22.57 -6.44
N LEU A 120 1.05 22.93 -7.40
CA LEU A 120 1.18 24.18 -8.14
C LEU A 120 1.11 25.40 -7.23
N ASN A 121 0.21 25.41 -6.22
CA ASN A 121 0.16 26.46 -5.21
C ASN A 121 1.50 26.58 -4.45
N LEU A 122 2.03 25.45 -3.96
CA LEU A 122 3.29 25.44 -3.21
C LEU A 122 4.49 25.90 -4.07
N TYR A 123 4.54 25.50 -5.33
CA TYR A 123 5.57 25.94 -6.25
C TYR A 123 5.45 27.44 -6.55
N ALA A 124 4.22 27.94 -6.72
CA ALA A 124 3.97 29.37 -6.87
C ALA A 124 4.46 30.16 -5.66
N ASP A 125 4.11 29.71 -4.45
CA ASP A 125 4.55 30.35 -3.19
C ASP A 125 6.08 30.35 -3.04
N LEU A 126 6.76 29.26 -3.43
CA LEU A 126 8.23 29.19 -3.39
C LEU A 126 8.87 30.22 -4.32
N ILE A 127 8.33 30.41 -5.52
CA ILE A 127 8.84 31.39 -6.48
C ILE A 127 8.60 32.80 -5.96
N ASP A 128 7.37 33.12 -5.56
CA ASP A 128 6.94 34.47 -5.18
C ASP A 128 7.58 34.97 -3.88
N TYR A 129 7.66 34.10 -2.88
CA TYR A 129 8.05 34.52 -1.54
C TYR A 129 9.48 34.12 -1.15
N GLN A 130 10.12 33.23 -1.90
CA GLN A 130 11.44 32.73 -1.51
C GLN A 130 12.50 32.95 -2.60
N TYR A 131 12.24 32.56 -3.85
CA TYR A 131 13.31 32.54 -4.84
C TYR A 131 13.52 33.89 -5.50
N ILE A 132 12.46 34.51 -6.05
CA ILE A 132 12.58 35.82 -6.72
C ILE A 132 13.03 36.90 -5.73
N PRO A 133 12.42 37.08 -4.54
CA PRO A 133 12.84 38.14 -3.62
C PRO A 133 14.28 38.01 -3.14
N ASN A 134 14.81 36.80 -3.11
CA ASN A 134 16.20 36.54 -2.69
C ASN A 134 17.20 36.45 -3.86
N GLY A 135 16.77 36.69 -5.08
CA GLY A 135 17.63 36.64 -6.28
C GLY A 135 18.06 35.22 -6.69
N ASN A 136 17.34 34.17 -6.26
CA ASN A 136 17.62 32.78 -6.58
C ASN A 136 16.90 32.36 -7.88
N TYR A 137 17.20 33.03 -8.98
CA TYR A 137 16.52 32.85 -10.27
C TYR A 137 16.72 31.45 -10.85
N ASP A 138 17.89 30.81 -10.62
CA ASP A 138 18.16 29.43 -11.07
C ASP A 138 17.21 28.42 -10.42
N LEU A 139 16.90 28.61 -9.13
CA LEU A 139 15.94 27.76 -8.42
C LEU A 139 14.49 28.04 -8.85
N ALA A 140 14.17 29.32 -9.10
CA ALA A 140 12.87 29.71 -9.64
C ALA A 140 12.64 29.07 -11.02
N GLU A 141 13.63 29.06 -11.89
CA GLU A 141 13.56 28.40 -13.21
C GLU A 141 13.32 26.89 -13.10
N GLN A 142 14.04 26.21 -12.21
CA GLN A 142 13.82 24.76 -11.99
C GLN A 142 12.40 24.45 -11.55
N ILE A 143 11.81 25.29 -10.70
CA ILE A 143 10.42 25.12 -10.28
C ILE A 143 9.44 25.45 -11.41
N LEU A 144 9.71 26.49 -12.22
CA LEU A 144 8.88 26.79 -13.39
C LEU A 144 8.85 25.63 -14.39
N ILE A 145 9.98 24.96 -14.62
CA ILE A 145 10.02 23.75 -15.45
C ILE A 145 9.11 22.65 -14.88
N LYS A 146 9.08 22.46 -13.56
CA LYS A 146 8.16 21.51 -12.92
C LYS A 146 6.70 21.91 -13.12
N ILE A 147 6.38 23.19 -12.95
CA ILE A 147 5.03 23.74 -13.21
C ILE A 147 4.62 23.47 -14.68
N GLU A 148 5.49 23.77 -15.65
CA GLU A 148 5.21 23.54 -17.07
C GLU A 148 5.00 22.05 -17.41
N ASN A 149 5.75 21.17 -16.77
CA ASN A 149 5.55 19.73 -16.95
C ASN A 149 4.18 19.28 -16.44
N ILE A 150 3.75 19.77 -15.27
CA ILE A 150 2.40 19.52 -14.74
C ILE A 150 1.33 20.12 -15.66
N GLU A 151 1.52 21.35 -16.12
CA GLU A 151 0.61 22.02 -17.05
C GLU A 151 0.41 21.21 -18.35
N LYS A 152 1.50 20.68 -18.92
CA LYS A 152 1.46 19.86 -20.14
C LYS A 152 0.81 18.49 -19.94
N SER A 153 1.01 17.86 -18.79
CA SER A 153 0.53 16.48 -18.54
C SER A 153 -0.90 16.43 -17.99
N GLU A 154 -1.28 17.35 -17.11
CA GLU A 154 -2.54 17.32 -16.35
C GLU A 154 -3.45 18.51 -16.65
N GLY A 155 -2.90 19.59 -17.21
CA GLY A 155 -3.59 20.87 -17.40
C GLY A 155 -3.80 21.63 -16.08
N ILE A 156 -4.09 22.92 -16.19
CA ILE A 156 -4.46 23.76 -15.04
C ILE A 156 -5.98 23.89 -15.03
N GLN A 157 -6.62 23.25 -14.07
CA GLN A 157 -8.09 23.16 -14.03
C GLN A 157 -8.76 24.41 -13.45
N GLU A 158 -8.09 25.09 -12.52
CA GLU A 158 -8.66 26.26 -11.83
C GLU A 158 -8.17 27.57 -12.46
N PRO A 159 -9.10 28.45 -12.92
CA PRO A 159 -8.72 29.75 -13.50
C PRO A 159 -7.87 30.61 -12.56
N ARG A 160 -8.15 30.54 -11.25
CA ARG A 160 -7.35 31.22 -10.22
C ARG A 160 -5.88 30.81 -10.28
N MET A 161 -5.63 29.50 -10.36
CA MET A 161 -4.27 28.97 -10.43
C MET A 161 -3.59 29.32 -11.75
N ALA A 162 -4.31 29.24 -12.87
CA ALA A 162 -3.80 29.65 -14.17
C ALA A 162 -3.36 31.11 -14.14
N THR A 163 -4.19 32.00 -13.60
CA THR A 163 -3.86 33.44 -13.45
C THR A 163 -2.58 33.62 -12.62
N THR A 164 -2.45 32.94 -11.48
CA THR A 164 -1.24 33.03 -10.64
C THR A 164 0.00 32.56 -11.39
N ILE A 165 -0.08 31.43 -12.12
CA ILE A 165 1.06 30.87 -12.86
C ILE A 165 1.49 31.81 -14.00
N TYR A 166 0.56 32.37 -14.76
CA TYR A 166 0.92 33.30 -15.83
C TYR A 166 1.53 34.60 -15.28
N ARG A 167 1.03 35.11 -14.14
CA ARG A 167 1.67 36.26 -13.46
C ARG A 167 3.10 35.91 -13.03
N ILE A 168 3.32 34.77 -12.41
CA ILE A 168 4.66 34.33 -11.99
C ILE A 168 5.61 34.13 -13.17
N LYS A 169 5.13 33.58 -14.28
CA LYS A 169 5.91 33.51 -15.54
C LYS A 169 6.29 34.90 -16.02
N GLY A 170 5.38 35.87 -15.91
CA GLY A 170 5.64 37.26 -16.18
C GLY A 170 6.69 37.87 -15.28
N ASP A 171 6.60 37.64 -13.97
CA ASP A 171 7.56 38.10 -12.99
C ASP A 171 8.96 37.50 -13.22
N PHE A 172 9.03 36.21 -13.48
CA PHE A 172 10.30 35.56 -13.82
C PHE A 172 10.93 36.14 -15.11
N ALA A 173 10.13 36.34 -16.15
CA ALA A 173 10.60 36.98 -17.39
C ALA A 173 11.08 38.42 -17.14
N TYR A 174 10.36 39.18 -16.30
CA TYR A 174 10.77 40.54 -15.89
C TYR A 174 12.15 40.53 -15.21
N TYR A 175 12.35 39.67 -14.21
CA TYR A 175 13.64 39.57 -13.51
C TYR A 175 14.75 38.96 -14.36
N SER A 176 14.40 38.16 -15.38
CA SER A 176 15.32 37.72 -16.44
C SER A 176 15.59 38.78 -17.52
N LYS A 177 15.00 39.97 -17.37
CA LYS A 177 15.10 41.12 -18.30
C LYS A 177 14.50 40.89 -19.70
N ASP A 178 13.59 39.89 -19.81
CA ASP A 178 12.80 39.64 -21.01
C ASP A 178 11.43 40.33 -20.88
N TYR A 179 11.44 41.67 -20.97
CA TYR A 179 10.30 42.53 -20.69
C TYR A 179 9.14 42.36 -21.69
N GLU A 180 9.45 42.04 -22.95
CA GLU A 180 8.41 41.75 -23.95
C GLU A 180 7.67 40.46 -23.64
N ARG A 181 8.39 39.42 -23.25
CA ARG A 181 7.80 38.17 -22.84
C ARG A 181 7.02 38.30 -21.53
N ALA A 182 7.51 39.12 -20.59
CA ALA A 182 6.78 39.49 -19.38
C ALA A 182 5.43 40.13 -19.72
N SER A 183 5.41 41.09 -20.65
CA SER A 183 4.17 41.73 -21.13
C SER A 183 3.18 40.70 -21.66
N GLN A 184 3.63 39.74 -22.48
CA GLN A 184 2.76 38.69 -23.02
C GLN A 184 2.12 37.83 -21.91
N TYR A 185 2.90 37.41 -20.93
CA TYR A 185 2.37 36.62 -19.82
C TYR A 185 1.37 37.39 -18.93
N TYR A 186 1.57 38.70 -18.72
CA TYR A 186 0.59 39.52 -18.00
C TYR A 186 -0.71 39.69 -18.81
N GLU A 187 -0.63 39.82 -20.14
CA GLU A 187 -1.81 39.86 -21.02
C GLU A 187 -2.55 38.52 -20.98
N ASP A 188 -1.85 37.38 -21.00
CA ASP A 188 -2.46 36.05 -20.90
C ASP A 188 -3.19 35.90 -19.55
N ALA A 189 -2.59 36.40 -18.45
CA ALA A 189 -3.23 36.43 -17.14
C ALA A 189 -4.49 37.29 -17.12
N ILE A 190 -4.45 38.49 -17.76
CA ILE A 190 -5.60 39.39 -17.89
C ILE A 190 -6.75 38.73 -18.67
N GLN A 191 -6.43 38.00 -19.75
CA GLN A 191 -7.45 37.29 -20.54
C GLN A 191 -8.19 36.23 -19.73
N ILE A 192 -7.48 35.51 -18.82
CA ILE A 192 -8.09 34.50 -17.94
C ILE A 192 -9.04 35.16 -16.94
N VAL A 193 -8.68 36.34 -16.41
CA VAL A 193 -9.46 37.06 -15.41
C VAL A 193 -10.70 37.72 -16.05
N ASN A 194 -10.58 38.19 -17.30
CA ASN A 194 -11.68 38.81 -18.02
C ASN A 194 -12.84 37.81 -18.22
N GLY A 195 -14.02 38.20 -17.75
CA GLY A 195 -15.22 37.36 -17.83
C GLY A 195 -15.52 36.54 -16.56
N ASN A 196 -14.76 36.77 -15.47
CA ASN A 196 -15.04 36.21 -14.15
C ASN A 196 -14.99 37.31 -13.09
N ASP A 197 -16.14 37.81 -12.67
CA ASP A 197 -16.26 38.96 -11.75
C ASP A 197 -15.51 38.73 -10.42
N TYR A 198 -15.51 37.50 -9.88
CA TYR A 198 -14.80 37.15 -8.65
C TYR A 198 -13.28 37.27 -8.81
N LEU A 199 -12.74 36.75 -9.91
CA LEU A 199 -11.29 36.85 -10.20
C LEU A 199 -10.89 38.29 -10.54
N GLN A 200 -11.76 39.03 -11.17
CA GLN A 200 -11.53 40.40 -11.61
C GLN A 200 -11.28 41.32 -10.42
N GLY A 201 -12.09 41.25 -9.37
CA GLY A 201 -11.92 42.10 -8.19
C GLY A 201 -10.62 41.83 -7.42
N PHE A 202 -10.13 40.59 -7.42
CA PHE A 202 -8.92 40.24 -6.67
C PHE A 202 -7.63 40.27 -7.52
N PHE A 203 -7.63 39.62 -8.69
CA PHE A 203 -6.38 39.43 -9.47
C PHE A 203 -6.08 40.59 -10.45
N MET A 204 -7.09 41.30 -10.94
CA MET A 204 -6.84 42.36 -11.91
C MET A 204 -5.92 43.45 -11.35
N PRO A 205 -6.14 43.99 -10.13
CA PRO A 205 -5.20 44.98 -9.55
C PRO A 205 -3.77 44.43 -9.44
N ILE A 206 -3.62 43.18 -9.00
CA ILE A 206 -2.32 42.53 -8.86
C ILE A 206 -1.57 42.52 -10.21
N ILE A 207 -2.21 41.97 -11.25
CA ILE A 207 -1.60 41.82 -12.57
C ILE A 207 -1.26 43.18 -13.17
N LEU A 208 -2.15 44.15 -13.02
CA LEU A 208 -1.95 45.50 -13.57
C LEU A 208 -0.76 46.23 -12.92
N ILE A 209 -0.51 46.05 -11.61
CA ILE A 209 0.67 46.60 -10.94
C ILE A 209 1.95 45.98 -11.51
N HIS A 210 2.02 44.67 -11.65
CA HIS A 210 3.17 43.99 -12.23
C HIS A 210 3.38 44.39 -13.70
N LYS A 211 2.30 44.58 -14.47
CA LYS A 211 2.33 45.12 -15.83
C LYS A 211 2.85 46.57 -15.85
N ALA A 212 2.37 47.43 -14.95
CA ALA A 212 2.84 48.80 -14.85
C ALA A 212 4.34 48.86 -14.54
N LYS A 213 4.81 48.03 -13.61
CA LYS A 213 6.25 47.86 -13.32
C LYS A 213 7.04 47.49 -14.58
N ASN A 214 6.53 46.54 -15.37
CA ASN A 214 7.16 46.10 -16.60
C ASN A 214 7.15 47.20 -17.70
N LEU A 215 6.09 48.01 -17.78
CA LEU A 215 6.01 49.14 -18.72
C LEU A 215 7.07 50.21 -18.45
N ILE A 216 7.48 50.39 -17.18
CA ILE A 216 8.60 51.28 -16.83
C ILE A 216 9.90 50.82 -17.49
N GLU A 217 10.20 49.52 -17.48
CA GLU A 217 11.40 48.95 -18.12
C GLU A 217 11.36 49.12 -19.66
N LEU A 218 10.15 49.09 -20.23
CA LEU A 218 9.91 49.35 -21.65
C LEU A 218 9.86 50.84 -21.99
N GLN A 219 10.14 51.75 -21.03
CA GLN A 219 10.08 53.19 -21.16
C GLN A 219 8.69 53.73 -21.54
N LYS A 220 7.62 52.99 -21.28
CA LYS A 220 6.23 53.35 -21.53
C LYS A 220 5.59 54.01 -20.31
N TYR A 221 6.21 55.10 -19.85
CA TYR A 221 5.85 55.76 -18.59
C TYR A 221 4.40 56.23 -18.53
N SER A 222 3.87 56.82 -19.64
CA SER A 222 2.47 57.31 -19.70
C SER A 222 1.45 56.17 -19.55
N GLU A 223 1.74 54.98 -20.09
CA GLU A 223 0.86 53.84 -19.94
C GLU A 223 0.89 53.30 -18.49
N ALA A 224 2.08 53.25 -17.89
CA ALA A 224 2.24 52.84 -16.49
C ALA A 224 1.53 53.83 -15.54
N GLU A 225 1.67 55.15 -15.79
CA GLU A 225 1.00 56.18 -14.99
C GLU A 225 -0.52 56.07 -15.09
N SER A 226 -1.07 55.87 -16.31
CA SER A 226 -2.49 55.68 -16.51
C SER A 226 -3.06 54.49 -15.71
N ILE A 227 -2.30 53.43 -15.60
CA ILE A 227 -2.72 52.28 -14.78
C ILE A 227 -2.77 52.68 -13.31
N LEU A 228 -1.77 53.34 -12.75
CA LEU A 228 -1.76 53.76 -11.35
C LEU A 228 -2.82 54.82 -11.03
N GLU A 229 -3.04 55.78 -11.94
CA GLU A 229 -4.11 56.77 -11.77
C GLU A 229 -5.50 56.14 -11.77
N ALA A 230 -5.71 55.10 -12.60
CA ALA A 230 -6.98 54.39 -12.63
C ALA A 230 -7.24 53.66 -11.28
N PHE A 231 -6.21 53.20 -10.57
CA PHE A 231 -6.37 52.68 -9.23
C PHE A 231 -6.79 53.73 -8.21
N ILE A 232 -6.13 54.90 -8.23
CA ILE A 232 -6.42 55.98 -7.30
C ILE A 232 -7.86 56.52 -7.49
N GLN A 233 -8.32 56.58 -8.74
CA GLN A 233 -9.65 57.11 -9.09
C GLN A 233 -10.78 56.14 -8.89
N ASN A 234 -10.51 54.82 -8.85
CA ASN A 234 -11.51 53.77 -8.84
C ASN A 234 -11.28 52.78 -7.70
N GLU A 235 -10.76 53.21 -6.53
CA GLU A 235 -10.54 52.33 -5.38
C GLU A 235 -11.80 51.49 -5.06
N ASP A 236 -12.98 52.10 -5.05
CA ASP A 236 -14.27 51.44 -4.78
C ASP A 236 -14.68 50.41 -5.84
N ALA A 237 -14.18 50.52 -7.09
CA ALA A 237 -14.53 49.59 -8.16
C ALA A 237 -13.84 48.22 -8.03
N PHE A 238 -12.78 48.12 -7.23
CA PHE A 238 -12.05 46.88 -6.93
C PHE A 238 -12.42 46.28 -5.59
N ASP A 239 -13.22 46.97 -4.78
CA ASP A 239 -13.72 46.40 -3.53
C ASP A 239 -14.73 45.28 -3.81
N ASN A 240 -14.49 44.11 -3.21
CA ASN A 240 -15.46 43.04 -3.23
C ASN A 240 -15.83 42.66 -1.78
N THR A 241 -16.79 41.75 -1.60
CA THR A 241 -17.32 41.36 -0.30
C THR A 241 -16.29 40.74 0.66
N ASP A 242 -15.19 40.24 0.12
CA ASP A 242 -14.19 39.48 0.91
C ASP A 242 -12.89 40.25 1.14
N TYR A 243 -12.51 41.18 0.21
CA TYR A 243 -11.23 41.89 0.27
C TYR A 243 -11.40 43.34 -0.23
N SER A 244 -10.85 44.29 0.52
CA SER A 244 -10.77 45.67 0.05
C SER A 244 -9.55 45.88 -0.88
N PHE A 245 -9.61 46.89 -1.73
CA PHE A 245 -8.46 47.31 -2.54
C PHE A 245 -7.22 47.59 -1.68
N GLU A 246 -7.43 48.21 -0.50
CA GLU A 246 -6.34 48.47 0.45
C GLU A 246 -5.68 47.16 0.95
N ASP A 247 -6.46 46.12 1.22
CA ASP A 247 -5.89 44.84 1.68
C ASP A 247 -5.10 44.15 0.57
N VAL A 248 -5.58 44.16 -0.67
CA VAL A 248 -4.91 43.48 -1.79
C VAL A 248 -3.70 44.26 -2.26
N VAL A 249 -3.86 45.54 -2.55
CA VAL A 249 -2.83 46.34 -3.22
C VAL A 249 -1.80 46.90 -2.24
N LYS A 250 -2.26 47.57 -1.18
CA LYS A 250 -1.35 48.24 -0.23
C LYS A 250 -0.69 47.29 0.77
N LYS A 251 -1.28 46.09 1.02
CA LYS A 251 -0.69 45.12 1.97
C LYS A 251 -0.02 43.94 1.28
N LEU A 252 -0.63 43.34 0.25
CA LEU A 252 -0.05 42.18 -0.43
C LEU A 252 0.93 42.56 -1.52
N GLU A 253 0.58 43.56 -2.36
CA GLU A 253 1.36 43.97 -3.54
C GLU A 253 2.08 45.32 -3.33
N ALA A 254 2.34 45.70 -2.09
CA ALA A 254 3.00 46.93 -1.74
C ALA A 254 4.36 47.10 -2.41
N ILE A 255 5.17 46.07 -2.49
CA ILE A 255 6.51 46.15 -3.06
C ILE A 255 6.47 46.50 -4.56
N PRO A 256 5.81 45.74 -5.45
CA PRO A 256 5.75 46.12 -6.87
C PRO A 256 5.04 47.47 -7.09
N LEU A 257 4.06 47.82 -6.27
CA LEU A 257 3.41 49.15 -6.33
C LEU A 257 4.42 50.26 -6.07
N TYR A 258 5.08 50.29 -4.91
CA TYR A 258 6.02 51.33 -4.54
C TYR A 258 7.29 51.34 -5.42
N GLN A 259 7.71 50.18 -5.96
CA GLN A 259 8.76 50.10 -6.99
C GLN A 259 8.36 50.91 -8.25
N THR A 260 7.11 50.74 -8.70
CA THR A 260 6.58 51.44 -9.87
C THR A 260 6.44 52.94 -9.60
N GLU A 261 5.86 53.31 -8.44
CA GLU A 261 5.74 54.74 -8.04
C GLU A 261 7.09 55.41 -7.92
N CYS A 262 8.09 54.79 -7.31
CA CYS A 262 9.43 55.35 -7.20
C CYS A 262 10.00 55.71 -8.58
N CYS A 263 9.90 54.82 -9.56
CA CYS A 263 10.40 55.10 -10.91
C CYS A 263 9.59 56.18 -11.64
N LEU A 264 8.25 56.19 -11.50
CA LEU A 264 7.41 57.20 -12.11
C LEU A 264 7.63 58.59 -11.52
N TYR A 265 7.70 58.70 -10.19
CA TYR A 265 7.92 59.99 -9.54
C TYR A 265 9.33 60.51 -9.77
N ALA A 266 10.34 59.65 -9.91
CA ALA A 266 11.67 60.06 -10.34
C ALA A 266 11.63 60.57 -11.77
N HIS A 267 10.95 59.89 -12.72
CA HIS A 267 10.79 60.30 -14.10
C HIS A 267 10.06 61.66 -14.21
N ASN A 268 8.96 61.80 -13.46
CA ASN A 268 8.13 63.01 -13.46
C ASN A 268 8.69 64.13 -12.57
N GLN A 269 9.89 63.97 -11.99
CA GLN A 269 10.56 64.92 -11.10
C GLN A 269 9.72 65.34 -9.88
N ASN A 270 8.82 64.44 -9.40
CA ASN A 270 7.99 64.65 -8.21
C ASN A 270 8.70 64.12 -6.97
N TYR A 271 9.65 64.86 -6.47
CA TYR A 271 10.58 64.38 -5.43
C TYR A 271 9.94 64.21 -4.03
N ASP A 272 8.86 64.93 -3.71
CA ASP A 272 8.14 64.75 -2.45
C ASP A 272 7.43 63.41 -2.41
N LYS A 273 6.71 63.08 -3.48
CA LYS A 273 6.09 61.75 -3.61
C LYS A 273 7.13 60.65 -3.72
N LEU A 274 8.24 60.89 -4.40
CA LEU A 274 9.35 59.94 -4.50
C LEU A 274 9.90 59.57 -3.10
N LYS A 275 10.18 60.56 -2.24
CA LYS A 275 10.66 60.31 -0.88
C LYS A 275 9.67 59.46 -0.10
N PHE A 276 8.38 59.77 -0.17
CA PHE A 276 7.31 58.99 0.47
C PHE A 276 7.30 57.55 -0.02
N SER A 277 7.26 57.34 -1.34
CA SER A 277 7.23 55.99 -1.91
C SER A 277 8.48 55.16 -1.58
N ILE A 278 9.66 55.81 -1.47
CA ILE A 278 10.89 55.11 -1.00
C ILE A 278 10.75 54.65 0.46
N GLU A 279 10.20 55.49 1.34
CA GLU A 279 10.01 55.12 2.75
C GLU A 279 9.03 53.98 2.91
N GLU A 280 7.90 54.02 2.23
CA GLU A 280 6.92 52.92 2.23
C GLU A 280 7.51 51.65 1.61
N LEU A 281 8.24 51.72 0.49
CA LEU A 281 8.93 50.59 -0.11
C LEU A 281 9.85 49.89 0.88
N ILE A 282 10.64 50.67 1.62
CA ILE A 282 11.60 50.11 2.61
C ILE A 282 10.87 49.51 3.80
N ASP A 283 9.84 50.18 4.34
CA ASP A 283 9.07 49.67 5.46
C ASP A 283 8.38 48.34 5.14
N HIS A 284 7.74 48.24 3.98
CA HIS A 284 7.15 47.01 3.49
C HIS A 284 8.20 45.94 3.20
N ALA A 285 9.36 46.30 2.65
CA ALA A 285 10.46 45.36 2.42
C ALA A 285 10.98 44.75 3.71
N TYR A 286 11.10 45.50 4.78
CA TYR A 286 11.48 44.96 6.10
C TYR A 286 10.43 44.03 6.66
N ARG A 287 9.14 44.33 6.52
CA ARG A 287 8.05 43.47 7.03
C ARG A 287 7.94 42.17 6.26
N GLN A 288 8.26 42.14 4.98
CA GLN A 288 8.11 40.99 4.09
C GLN A 288 9.43 40.23 3.81
N SER A 289 10.57 40.73 4.32
CA SER A 289 11.92 40.23 4.01
C SER A 289 12.29 40.36 2.52
N PHE A 290 11.91 41.45 1.89
CA PHE A 290 12.15 41.76 0.48
C PHE A 290 13.18 42.88 0.29
N GLU A 291 14.11 43.04 1.22
CA GLU A 291 15.11 44.11 1.25
C GLU A 291 15.95 44.17 -0.04
N ARG A 292 16.22 43.02 -0.69
CA ARG A 292 16.95 42.99 -1.96
C ARG A 292 16.18 43.61 -3.10
N MET A 293 14.84 43.48 -3.12
CA MET A 293 13.99 44.11 -4.13
C MET A 293 13.96 45.63 -3.96
N ALA A 294 13.85 46.12 -2.72
CA ALA A 294 13.95 47.54 -2.42
C ALA A 294 15.32 48.09 -2.80
N LEU A 295 16.41 47.39 -2.44
CA LEU A 295 17.77 47.77 -2.79
C LEU A 295 17.96 47.91 -4.32
N ALA A 296 17.48 46.92 -5.10
CA ALA A 296 17.56 46.94 -6.55
C ALA A 296 16.85 48.17 -7.14
N THR A 297 15.69 48.54 -6.57
CA THR A 297 14.96 49.76 -7.01
C THR A 297 15.74 51.02 -6.70
N LEU A 298 16.29 51.17 -5.49
CA LEU A 298 17.09 52.35 -5.13
C LEU A 298 18.37 52.46 -5.97
N GLN A 299 19.05 51.36 -6.23
CA GLN A 299 20.22 51.33 -7.11
C GLN A 299 19.84 51.73 -8.57
N LYS A 300 18.67 51.33 -9.06
CA LYS A 300 18.15 51.77 -10.34
C LYS A 300 17.89 53.27 -10.33
N LEU A 301 17.25 53.81 -9.29
CA LEU A 301 17.00 55.26 -9.16
C LEU A 301 18.29 56.07 -9.22
N SER A 302 19.30 55.68 -8.45
CA SER A 302 20.61 56.35 -8.42
C SER A 302 21.37 56.25 -9.75
N LYS A 303 21.17 55.18 -10.53
CA LYS A 303 21.93 54.93 -11.74
C LYS A 303 21.28 55.47 -13.01
N GLU A 304 19.95 55.41 -13.09
CA GLU A 304 19.22 55.64 -14.35
C GLU A 304 18.46 56.97 -14.39
N TYR A 305 18.34 57.67 -13.23
CA TYR A 305 17.61 58.93 -13.14
C TYR A 305 18.53 60.04 -12.67
N GLU A 306 18.43 61.21 -13.28
CA GLU A 306 19.12 62.44 -12.82
C GLU A 306 18.38 63.00 -11.61
N LEU A 307 18.90 62.73 -10.42
CA LEU A 307 18.32 63.17 -9.15
C LEU A 307 19.01 64.44 -8.64
N PRO A 308 18.27 65.39 -8.03
CA PRO A 308 18.89 66.52 -7.34
C PRO A 308 19.80 66.02 -6.20
N PRO A 309 20.91 66.76 -5.84
CA PRO A 309 21.89 66.30 -4.86
C PRO A 309 21.29 65.91 -3.50
N GLU A 310 20.22 66.59 -3.06
CA GLU A 310 19.51 66.29 -1.81
C GLU A 310 18.80 64.92 -1.87
N ILE A 311 18.19 64.63 -3.02
CA ILE A 311 17.48 63.34 -3.24
C ILE A 311 18.51 62.24 -3.41
N GLU A 312 19.56 62.48 -4.17
CA GLU A 312 20.65 61.53 -4.38
C GLU A 312 21.28 61.11 -3.03
N SER A 313 21.65 62.04 -2.18
CA SER A 313 22.17 61.77 -0.84
C SER A 313 21.16 61.04 0.06
N PHE A 314 19.87 61.28 -0.12
CA PHE A 314 18.83 60.55 0.59
C PHE A 314 18.77 59.10 0.14
N VAL A 315 18.77 58.84 -1.18
CA VAL A 315 18.76 57.50 -1.78
C VAL A 315 20.01 56.71 -1.40
N GLU A 316 21.22 57.32 -1.51
CA GLU A 316 22.49 56.68 -1.12
C GLU A 316 22.48 56.19 0.34
N ARG A 317 22.03 57.04 1.25
CA ARG A 317 21.94 56.69 2.68
C ARG A 317 20.99 55.50 2.94
N LYS A 318 19.87 55.45 2.18
CA LYS A 318 18.93 54.30 2.24
C LYS A 318 19.55 53.02 1.67
N ILE A 319 20.35 53.14 0.59
CA ILE A 319 21.11 52.04 0.00
C ILE A 319 22.11 51.45 1.00
N GLU A 320 22.92 52.31 1.69
CA GLU A 320 23.89 51.88 2.71
C GLU A 320 23.20 51.11 3.88
N ASN A 321 22.05 51.62 4.32
CA ASN A 321 21.27 50.96 5.39
C ASN A 321 20.78 49.58 4.93
N LEU A 322 20.24 49.46 3.72
CA LEU A 322 19.78 48.18 3.18
C LEU A 322 20.92 47.19 2.98
N HIS A 323 22.09 47.63 2.51
CA HIS A 323 23.28 46.79 2.38
C HIS A 323 23.71 46.20 3.74
N SER A 324 23.68 46.98 4.81
CA SER A 324 24.06 46.50 6.15
C SER A 324 23.10 45.41 6.65
N VAL A 325 21.79 45.58 6.40
CA VAL A 325 20.77 44.58 6.81
C VAL A 325 20.88 43.29 5.99
N ILE A 326 21.05 43.42 4.66
CA ILE A 326 21.16 42.27 3.74
C ILE A 326 22.42 41.45 4.03
N TYR A 327 23.55 42.12 4.34
CA TYR A 327 24.79 41.44 4.71
C TYR A 327 24.62 40.56 5.96
N ILE A 328 23.86 41.04 6.94
CA ILE A 328 23.57 40.26 8.17
C ILE A 328 22.69 39.06 7.86
N LYS A 329 21.77 39.19 6.92
CA LYS A 329 20.79 38.16 6.58
C LYS A 329 21.30 37.14 5.56
N ASP A 330 22.44 37.22 4.96
CA ASP A 330 22.95 36.48 3.78
C ASP A 330 22.01 35.37 3.25
N SER A 331 20.94 35.82 2.61
CA SER A 331 19.77 35.00 2.30
C SER A 331 20.04 33.91 1.25
N LYS A 332 21.09 34.06 0.40
CA LYS A 332 21.37 33.10 -0.66
C LYS A 332 21.87 31.77 -0.10
N ALA A 333 22.88 31.84 0.79
CA ALA A 333 23.40 30.64 1.45
C ALA A 333 22.32 29.94 2.29
N TYR A 334 21.46 30.74 2.94
CA TYR A 334 20.33 30.23 3.70
C TYR A 334 19.28 29.55 2.80
N THR A 335 18.93 30.16 1.67
CA THR A 335 17.97 29.56 0.73
C THR A 335 18.49 28.26 0.11
N GLU A 336 19.81 28.20 -0.20
CA GLU A 336 20.45 26.95 -0.65
C GLU A 336 20.39 25.85 0.44
N LEU A 337 20.62 26.23 1.72
CA LEU A 337 20.47 25.32 2.85
C LEU A 337 19.02 24.81 2.97
N CYS A 338 18.04 25.68 2.87
CA CYS A 338 16.62 25.33 2.94
C CYS A 338 16.20 24.41 1.79
N ASN A 339 16.67 24.68 0.58
CA ASN A 339 16.39 23.81 -0.58
C ASN A 339 17.07 22.44 -0.40
N SER A 340 18.30 22.40 0.14
CA SER A 340 18.97 21.15 0.51
C SER A 340 18.16 20.36 1.55
N GLN A 341 17.55 21.06 2.52
CA GLN A 341 16.70 20.42 3.54
C GLN A 341 15.42 19.81 2.93
N ILE A 342 14.78 20.50 1.97
CA ILE A 342 13.63 19.92 1.25
C ILE A 342 14.06 18.64 0.54
N ASN A 343 15.13 18.69 -0.25
CA ASN A 343 15.61 17.56 -1.06
C ASN A 343 16.04 16.38 -0.17
N SER A 344 16.76 16.62 0.92
CA SER A 344 17.16 15.57 1.86
C SER A 344 15.97 14.92 2.54
N THR A 345 14.92 15.69 2.85
CA THR A 345 13.69 15.15 3.44
C THR A 345 12.93 14.27 2.44
N VAL A 346 12.81 14.70 1.18
CA VAL A 346 12.19 13.91 0.11
C VAL A 346 12.96 12.61 -0.10
N GLN A 347 14.28 12.67 -0.24
CA GLN A 347 15.14 11.50 -0.43
C GLN A 347 15.01 10.50 0.74
N ALA A 348 15.04 10.97 1.98
CA ALA A 348 14.86 10.11 3.15
C ALA A 348 13.51 9.38 3.17
N LEU A 349 12.43 10.05 2.72
CA LEU A 349 11.11 9.43 2.61
C LEU A 349 11.05 8.37 1.49
N GLU A 350 11.71 8.62 0.35
CA GLU A 350 11.81 7.66 -0.75
C GLU A 350 12.57 6.40 -0.33
N GLU A 351 13.71 6.55 0.36
CA GLU A 351 14.49 5.44 0.91
C GLU A 351 13.69 4.60 1.91
N ASP A 352 12.98 5.26 2.84
CA ASP A 352 12.11 4.58 3.81
C ASP A 352 10.98 3.79 3.12
N GLU A 353 10.42 4.33 2.05
CA GLU A 353 9.39 3.63 1.29
C GLU A 353 9.95 2.42 0.54
N LEU A 354 11.12 2.54 -0.07
CA LEU A 354 11.80 1.44 -0.74
C LEU A 354 12.05 0.29 0.24
N ILE A 355 12.60 0.58 1.43
CA ILE A 355 12.84 -0.40 2.50
C ILE A 355 11.54 -1.07 2.94
N ARG A 356 10.44 -0.30 3.07
CA ARG A 356 9.13 -0.86 3.43
C ARG A 356 8.57 -1.79 2.36
N THR A 357 8.69 -1.42 1.09
CA THR A 357 8.21 -2.25 -0.03
C THR A 357 9.01 -3.54 -0.17
N GLU A 358 10.32 -3.50 0.02
CA GLU A 358 11.18 -4.69 0.06
C GLU A 358 10.80 -5.62 1.21
N LYS A 359 10.61 -5.10 2.42
CA LYS A 359 10.15 -5.90 3.58
C LYS A 359 8.79 -6.54 3.32
N GLN A 360 7.84 -5.81 2.75
CA GLN A 360 6.51 -6.34 2.43
C GLN A 360 6.59 -7.45 1.37
N SER A 361 7.34 -7.25 0.30
CA SER A 361 7.53 -8.27 -0.74
C SER A 361 8.19 -9.53 -0.20
N THR A 362 9.18 -9.39 0.68
CA THR A 362 9.84 -10.51 1.37
C THR A 362 8.85 -11.29 2.26
N ILE A 363 8.01 -10.60 3.03
CA ILE A 363 6.98 -11.24 3.87
C ILE A 363 5.97 -12.01 3.00
N VAL A 364 5.52 -11.43 1.90
CA VAL A 364 4.60 -12.09 0.95
C VAL A 364 5.26 -13.34 0.33
N LEU A 365 6.52 -13.24 -0.07
CA LEU A 365 7.26 -14.36 -0.63
C LEU A 365 7.40 -15.51 0.39
N VAL A 366 7.84 -15.21 1.61
CA VAL A 366 8.02 -16.20 2.67
C VAL A 366 6.70 -16.86 3.05
N SER A 367 5.62 -16.08 3.18
CA SER A 367 4.29 -16.62 3.51
C SER A 367 3.73 -17.49 2.38
N SER A 368 3.95 -17.14 1.12
CA SER A 368 3.54 -17.94 -0.03
C SER A 368 4.31 -19.26 -0.12
N LEU A 369 5.62 -19.25 0.13
CA LEU A 369 6.44 -20.46 0.21
C LEU A 369 5.99 -21.38 1.35
N PHE A 370 5.70 -20.83 2.52
CA PHE A 370 5.17 -21.59 3.65
C PHE A 370 3.84 -22.25 3.32
N ALA A 371 2.91 -21.53 2.71
CA ALA A 371 1.63 -22.06 2.25
C ALA A 371 1.82 -23.18 1.22
N ALA A 372 2.72 -23.01 0.25
CA ALA A 372 3.04 -24.05 -0.73
C ALA A 372 3.61 -25.31 -0.08
N CYS A 373 4.55 -25.17 0.88
CA CYS A 373 5.09 -26.30 1.66
C CYS A 373 4.01 -27.02 2.46
N LEU A 374 3.07 -26.29 3.06
CA LEU A 374 1.94 -26.88 3.77
C LEU A 374 1.05 -27.71 2.83
N VAL A 375 0.69 -27.16 1.67
CA VAL A 375 -0.11 -27.86 0.64
C VAL A 375 0.61 -29.13 0.16
N LEU A 376 1.90 -29.02 -0.16
CA LEU A 376 2.71 -30.17 -0.59
C LEU A 376 2.79 -31.24 0.49
N SER A 377 2.94 -30.87 1.76
CA SER A 377 2.94 -31.80 2.90
C SER A 377 1.60 -32.54 3.03
N LEU A 378 0.48 -31.82 2.90
CA LEU A 378 -0.86 -32.40 2.92
C LEU A 378 -1.08 -33.36 1.74
N LEU A 379 -0.65 -32.98 0.54
CA LEU A 379 -0.70 -33.84 -0.64
C LEU A 379 0.15 -35.10 -0.46
N TYR A 380 1.38 -34.95 0.05
CA TYR A 380 2.26 -36.07 0.35
C TYR A 380 1.62 -37.05 1.36
N MET A 381 1.05 -36.54 2.45
CA MET A 381 0.35 -37.38 3.42
C MET A 381 -0.84 -38.13 2.80
N LYS A 382 -1.58 -37.50 1.93
CA LYS A 382 -2.73 -38.08 1.22
C LYS A 382 -2.30 -39.18 0.24
N ILE A 383 -1.24 -38.94 -0.53
CA ILE A 383 -0.66 -39.95 -1.45
C ILE A 383 -0.13 -41.12 -0.65
N LYS A 384 0.59 -40.89 0.44
CA LYS A 384 1.15 -41.92 1.29
C LYS A 384 0.07 -42.80 1.93
N ARG A 385 -1.05 -42.22 2.38
CA ARG A 385 -2.20 -42.99 2.88
C ARG A 385 -2.81 -43.90 1.82
N ARG A 386 -2.92 -43.45 0.56
CA ARG A 386 -3.44 -44.27 -0.55
C ARG A 386 -2.53 -45.43 -0.90
N SER A 387 -1.22 -45.27 -0.79
CA SER A 387 -0.24 -46.31 -1.05
C SER A 387 -0.33 -47.51 -0.06
N TYR A 388 -1.14 -47.41 1.00
CA TYR A 388 -1.34 -48.46 2.00
C TYR A 388 -2.65 -49.23 1.88
N ILE A 389 -3.52 -48.88 0.93
CA ILE A 389 -4.79 -49.56 0.68
C ILE A 389 -4.61 -50.49 -0.52
N ASP A 390 -5.15 -51.70 -0.44
CA ASP A 390 -5.29 -52.60 -1.58
C ASP A 390 -6.47 -52.11 -2.45
N GLU A 391 -6.23 -51.90 -3.74
CA GLU A 391 -7.23 -51.26 -4.63
C GLU A 391 -8.43 -52.18 -4.89
N LEU A 392 -8.23 -53.50 -4.87
CA LEU A 392 -9.29 -54.46 -5.16
C LEU A 392 -10.20 -54.66 -3.94
N THR A 393 -9.63 -54.89 -2.78
CA THR A 393 -10.38 -55.26 -1.56
C THR A 393 -10.76 -54.09 -0.68
N GLY A 394 -10.12 -52.92 -0.85
CA GLY A 394 -10.38 -51.71 -0.05
C GLY A 394 -9.82 -51.76 1.38
N ILE A 395 -9.25 -52.88 1.84
CA ILE A 395 -8.53 -52.99 3.12
C ILE A 395 -7.06 -52.63 2.99
N TYR A 396 -6.29 -52.69 4.07
CA TYR A 396 -4.86 -52.40 4.00
C TYR A 396 -4.09 -53.47 3.24
N ASN A 397 -3.00 -53.06 2.57
CA ASN A 397 -2.12 -53.97 1.84
C ASN A 397 -0.96 -54.49 2.72
N ARG A 398 -0.21 -55.47 2.19
CA ARG A 398 0.97 -56.07 2.84
C ARG A 398 2.02 -55.05 3.26
N ARG A 399 2.22 -54.01 2.49
CA ARG A 399 3.20 -52.96 2.83
C ARG A 399 2.85 -52.23 4.13
N TYR A 400 1.55 -51.98 4.36
CA TYR A 400 1.10 -51.38 5.61
C TYR A 400 1.17 -52.33 6.77
N LEU A 401 0.87 -53.62 6.56
CA LEU A 401 1.05 -54.66 7.57
C LEU A 401 2.51 -54.69 8.07
N THR A 402 3.48 -54.79 7.16
CA THR A 402 4.91 -54.79 7.54
C THR A 402 5.29 -53.58 8.40
N LYS A 403 4.80 -52.41 8.03
CA LYS A 403 5.02 -51.19 8.80
C LYS A 403 4.37 -51.22 10.18
N LYS A 404 3.17 -51.79 10.28
CA LYS A 404 2.45 -51.96 11.55
C LYS A 404 3.14 -52.95 12.48
N LEU A 405 3.56 -54.10 11.97
CA LEU A 405 4.31 -55.07 12.71
C LEU A 405 5.59 -54.49 13.30
N ALA A 406 6.41 -53.82 12.47
CA ALA A 406 7.64 -53.16 12.93
C ALA A 406 7.36 -52.07 13.99
N LYS A 407 6.23 -51.33 13.86
CA LYS A 407 5.83 -50.36 14.88
C LYS A 407 5.41 -51.05 16.20
N ASN A 408 4.62 -52.12 16.11
CA ASN A 408 4.14 -52.85 17.29
C ASN A 408 5.31 -53.48 18.06
N GLU A 409 6.27 -54.09 17.36
CA GLU A 409 7.50 -54.62 17.94
C GLU A 409 8.32 -53.53 18.64
N LYS A 410 8.58 -52.41 17.95
CA LYS A 410 9.35 -51.29 18.50
C LYS A 410 8.75 -50.71 19.79
N HIS A 411 7.43 -50.69 19.89
CA HIS A 411 6.72 -50.11 21.03
C HIS A 411 6.15 -51.15 21.99
N HIS A 412 6.49 -52.44 21.80
CA HIS A 412 6.03 -53.56 22.60
C HIS A 412 4.50 -53.63 22.75
N ILE A 413 3.78 -53.27 21.64
CA ILE A 413 2.32 -53.30 21.62
C ILE A 413 1.88 -54.76 21.44
N PRO A 414 1.15 -55.36 22.39
CA PRO A 414 0.68 -56.73 22.25
C PRO A 414 -0.45 -56.83 21.22
N TYR A 415 -0.44 -57.87 20.40
CA TYR A 415 -1.47 -58.17 19.41
C TYR A 415 -1.51 -59.67 19.11
N SER A 416 -2.72 -60.16 18.77
CA SER A 416 -2.93 -61.50 18.21
C SER A 416 -3.06 -61.41 16.68
N VAL A 417 -2.79 -62.48 15.99
CA VAL A 417 -2.82 -62.56 14.53
C VAL A 417 -3.81 -63.64 14.09
N ILE A 418 -4.67 -63.26 13.15
CA ILE A 418 -5.47 -64.21 12.38
C ILE A 418 -4.95 -64.15 10.94
N MET A 419 -4.58 -65.28 10.37
CA MET A 419 -4.15 -65.39 9.00
C MET A 419 -5.01 -66.43 8.30
N PHE A 420 -5.53 -66.08 7.12
CA PHE A 420 -6.37 -67.01 6.38
C PHE A 420 -6.17 -66.90 4.86
N ASP A 421 -6.59 -67.98 4.17
CA ASP A 421 -6.47 -68.11 2.74
C ASP A 421 -7.74 -68.80 2.19
N ILE A 422 -8.11 -68.42 0.98
CA ILE A 422 -9.32 -68.91 0.33
C ILE A 422 -9.06 -70.31 -0.23
N ASP A 423 -9.86 -71.27 0.25
CA ASP A 423 -9.71 -72.65 -0.15
C ASP A 423 -10.02 -72.82 -1.64
N ASN A 424 -9.10 -73.50 -2.35
CA ASN A 424 -9.26 -73.81 -3.81
C ASN A 424 -9.51 -72.60 -4.69
N PHE A 425 -8.97 -71.41 -4.33
CA PHE A 425 -9.19 -70.14 -5.07
C PHE A 425 -8.82 -70.25 -6.56
N LYS A 426 -7.73 -70.96 -6.86
CA LYS A 426 -7.34 -71.25 -8.22
C LYS A 426 -8.45 -71.96 -9.02
N ARG A 427 -9.16 -72.94 -8.42
CA ARG A 427 -10.27 -73.63 -9.04
C ARG A 427 -11.45 -72.70 -9.36
N ILE A 428 -11.71 -71.72 -8.45
CA ILE A 428 -12.74 -70.70 -8.69
C ILE A 428 -12.36 -69.88 -9.94
N ASN A 429 -11.12 -69.41 -10.02
CA ASN A 429 -10.61 -68.67 -11.16
C ASN A 429 -10.66 -69.49 -12.48
N ASP A 430 -10.20 -70.74 -12.41
CA ASP A 430 -10.16 -71.62 -13.58
C ASP A 430 -11.56 -72.02 -14.07
N THR A 431 -12.57 -72.07 -13.18
CA THR A 431 -13.96 -72.48 -13.53
C THR A 431 -14.84 -71.32 -13.92
N TYR A 432 -14.74 -70.16 -13.23
CA TYR A 432 -15.65 -69.02 -13.36
C TYR A 432 -15.00 -67.76 -13.91
N GLY A 433 -13.69 -67.83 -14.21
CA GLY A 433 -12.89 -66.70 -14.66
C GLY A 433 -12.33 -65.82 -13.56
N HIS A 434 -11.31 -65.03 -13.89
CA HIS A 434 -10.66 -64.15 -12.94
C HIS A 434 -11.58 -63.08 -12.33
N ASP A 435 -12.59 -62.63 -13.10
CA ASP A 435 -13.58 -61.66 -12.60
C ASP A 435 -14.38 -62.25 -11.42
N ALA A 436 -14.68 -63.57 -11.46
CA ALA A 436 -15.34 -64.25 -10.32
C ALA A 436 -14.44 -64.30 -9.07
N GLY A 437 -13.13 -64.56 -9.27
CA GLY A 437 -12.15 -64.46 -8.18
C GLY A 437 -12.05 -63.07 -7.59
N ASP A 438 -12.05 -62.04 -8.44
CA ASP A 438 -12.02 -60.64 -7.98
C ASP A 438 -13.27 -60.27 -7.18
N ILE A 439 -14.46 -60.78 -7.57
CA ILE A 439 -15.71 -60.63 -6.79
C ILE A 439 -15.58 -61.26 -5.41
N VAL A 440 -14.96 -62.46 -5.31
CA VAL A 440 -14.73 -63.14 -4.03
C VAL A 440 -13.77 -62.30 -3.15
N LEU A 441 -12.68 -61.82 -3.71
CA LEU A 441 -11.72 -61.00 -2.98
C LEU A 441 -12.35 -59.68 -2.49
N GLN A 442 -13.16 -59.02 -3.33
CA GLN A 442 -13.90 -57.82 -2.94
C GLN A 442 -14.93 -58.09 -1.84
N GLY A 443 -15.69 -59.16 -1.93
CA GLY A 443 -16.68 -59.54 -0.94
C GLY A 443 -16.05 -59.87 0.43
N ILE A 444 -14.90 -60.54 0.42
CA ILE A 444 -14.11 -60.76 1.66
C ILE A 444 -13.59 -59.41 2.19
N GLY A 445 -13.09 -58.53 1.32
CA GLY A 445 -12.68 -57.19 1.70
C GLY A 445 -13.80 -56.41 2.39
N GLU A 446 -15.03 -56.52 1.92
CA GLU A 446 -16.21 -55.87 2.51
C GLU A 446 -16.53 -56.44 3.90
N ILE A 447 -16.53 -57.78 4.06
CA ILE A 447 -16.72 -58.46 5.34
C ILE A 447 -15.68 -57.96 6.35
N LEU A 448 -14.41 -57.96 5.98
CA LEU A 448 -13.32 -57.50 6.83
C LEU A 448 -13.39 -56.00 7.14
N SER A 449 -13.74 -55.20 6.18
CA SER A 449 -13.91 -53.76 6.37
C SER A 449 -15.01 -53.41 7.37
N TYR A 450 -16.08 -54.22 7.44
CA TYR A 450 -17.13 -54.05 8.42
C TYR A 450 -16.60 -54.30 9.83
N ARG A 451 -15.77 -55.35 10.03
CA ARG A 451 -15.18 -55.70 11.30
C ARG A 451 -14.12 -54.69 11.77
N CYS A 452 -13.42 -54.07 10.84
CA CYS A 452 -12.45 -53.01 11.14
C CYS A 452 -13.07 -51.64 11.52
N ARG A 453 -14.40 -51.56 11.67
CA ARG A 453 -15.06 -50.36 12.22
C ARG A 453 -14.72 -50.13 13.70
N VAL A 454 -14.37 -51.18 14.41
CA VAL A 454 -13.80 -51.09 15.75
C VAL A 454 -12.29 -50.88 15.65
N LYS A 455 -11.74 -50.01 16.51
CA LYS A 455 -10.31 -49.65 16.46
C LYS A 455 -9.36 -50.78 16.92
N THR A 456 -9.89 -51.84 17.45
CA THR A 456 -9.16 -53.00 17.97
C THR A 456 -8.82 -54.03 16.90
N ILE A 457 -9.38 -53.92 15.68
CA ILE A 457 -9.15 -54.84 14.57
C ILE A 457 -8.64 -54.09 13.34
N GLU A 458 -7.53 -54.54 12.79
CA GLU A 458 -7.02 -54.05 11.49
C GLU A 458 -6.87 -55.24 10.52
N ALA A 459 -7.41 -55.10 9.29
CA ALA A 459 -7.35 -56.14 8.25
C ALA A 459 -6.44 -55.74 7.10
N PHE A 460 -5.73 -56.71 6.59
CA PHE A 460 -4.73 -56.56 5.54
C PHE A 460 -4.88 -57.71 4.50
N ARG A 461 -4.72 -57.34 3.21
CA ARG A 461 -4.47 -58.33 2.17
C ARG A 461 -2.97 -58.63 2.16
N TYR A 462 -2.58 -59.85 2.53
CA TYR A 462 -1.18 -60.24 2.64
C TYR A 462 -0.57 -60.58 1.27
N GLY A 463 -1.30 -61.26 0.42
CA GLY A 463 -0.91 -61.68 -0.92
C GLY A 463 -2.11 -62.11 -1.72
N GLY A 464 -2.01 -62.54 -2.92
CA GLY A 464 -3.09 -63.03 -3.82
C GLY A 464 -4.45 -63.26 -3.18
N GLU A 465 -4.61 -64.42 -2.52
CA GLU A 465 -5.82 -64.91 -1.83
C GLU A 465 -5.68 -64.97 -0.32
N GLU A 466 -4.54 -64.39 0.22
CA GLU A 466 -4.21 -64.44 1.64
C GLU A 466 -4.55 -63.14 2.36
N PHE A 467 -5.14 -63.24 3.53
CA PHE A 467 -5.55 -62.15 4.39
C PHE A 467 -5.00 -62.28 5.80
N THR A 468 -4.76 -61.15 6.45
CA THR A 468 -4.26 -61.10 7.83
C THR A 468 -5.04 -60.06 8.62
N LEU A 469 -5.39 -60.39 9.86
CA LEU A 469 -5.93 -59.43 10.82
C LEU A 469 -4.99 -59.30 12.01
N LEU A 470 -4.84 -58.09 12.49
CA LEU A 470 -4.22 -57.79 13.78
C LEU A 470 -5.33 -57.45 14.79
N ILE A 471 -5.35 -58.15 15.90
CA ILE A 471 -6.33 -57.97 16.99
C ILE A 471 -5.59 -57.38 18.17
N TYR A 472 -6.00 -56.22 18.61
CA TYR A 472 -5.41 -55.51 19.75
C TYR A 472 -6.24 -55.66 21.02
N ASP A 473 -5.67 -55.28 22.18
CA ASP A 473 -6.37 -55.26 23.45
C ASP A 473 -7.63 -54.39 23.43
N GLY A 474 -8.64 -54.78 24.19
CA GLY A 474 -9.95 -54.12 24.25
C GLY A 474 -11.02 -54.80 23.40
N GLU A 475 -10.69 -55.88 22.67
CA GLU A 475 -11.69 -56.69 21.99
C GLU A 475 -12.34 -57.66 22.96
N LEU A 476 -13.66 -57.78 22.92
CA LEU A 476 -14.44 -58.62 23.84
C LEU A 476 -14.42 -60.11 23.47
N LEU A 477 -14.25 -60.43 22.21
CA LEU A 477 -14.21 -61.77 21.67
C LEU A 477 -12.77 -62.27 21.57
N SER A 478 -12.57 -63.58 21.84
CA SER A 478 -11.25 -64.15 21.58
C SER A 478 -10.89 -64.19 20.12
N PRO A 479 -9.59 -64.14 19.77
CA PRO A 479 -9.15 -64.17 18.35
C PRO A 479 -9.69 -65.39 17.60
N SER A 480 -9.80 -66.59 18.27
CA SER A 480 -10.36 -67.78 17.67
C SER A 480 -11.88 -67.66 17.40
N THR A 481 -12.62 -67.01 18.31
CA THR A 481 -14.05 -66.72 18.09
C THR A 481 -14.24 -65.72 16.89
N ILE A 482 -13.40 -64.74 16.79
CA ILE A 482 -13.43 -63.79 15.64
C ILE A 482 -13.15 -64.54 14.34
N ALA A 483 -12.15 -65.42 14.33
CA ALA A 483 -11.79 -66.23 13.18
C ALA A 483 -12.97 -67.17 12.74
N GLU A 484 -13.61 -67.86 13.69
CA GLU A 484 -14.79 -68.68 13.37
C GLU A 484 -15.96 -67.83 12.80
N ASN A 485 -16.23 -66.71 13.40
CA ASN A 485 -17.25 -65.80 12.88
C ASN A 485 -16.95 -65.36 11.44
N ILE A 486 -15.69 -65.02 11.10
CA ILE A 486 -15.27 -64.67 9.74
C ILE A 486 -15.48 -65.86 8.79
N ARG A 487 -15.05 -67.04 9.20
CA ARG A 487 -15.23 -68.27 8.41
C ARG A 487 -16.71 -68.53 8.10
N HIS A 488 -17.58 -68.43 9.10
CA HIS A 488 -19.03 -68.63 8.95
C HIS A 488 -19.66 -67.55 8.04
N GLU A 489 -19.25 -66.29 8.17
CA GLU A 489 -19.74 -65.21 7.30
C GLU A 489 -19.35 -65.41 5.84
N ILE A 490 -18.12 -65.86 5.58
CA ILE A 490 -17.65 -66.13 4.19
C ILE A 490 -18.42 -67.31 3.59
N VAL A 491 -18.65 -68.39 4.37
CA VAL A 491 -19.43 -69.54 3.94
C VAL A 491 -20.90 -69.18 3.70
N ALA A 492 -21.48 -68.32 4.51
CA ALA A 492 -22.87 -67.86 4.39
C ALA A 492 -23.08 -66.81 3.28
N GLN A 493 -22.01 -66.21 2.77
CA GLN A 493 -22.08 -65.23 1.71
C GLN A 493 -22.60 -65.83 0.39
N LYS A 494 -23.60 -65.21 -0.21
CA LYS A 494 -24.09 -65.58 -1.52
C LYS A 494 -23.20 -64.98 -2.60
N TRP A 495 -22.51 -65.86 -3.33
CA TRP A 495 -21.67 -65.47 -4.45
C TRP A 495 -22.50 -65.45 -5.76
N GLN A 496 -22.03 -64.76 -6.77
CA GLN A 496 -22.71 -64.65 -8.07
C GLN A 496 -22.66 -65.95 -8.89
N PHE A 497 -22.07 -67.01 -8.37
CA PHE A 497 -21.96 -68.34 -8.93
C PHE A 497 -22.42 -69.39 -7.90
N ASN A 498 -22.80 -70.54 -8.38
CA ASN A 498 -23.43 -71.57 -7.53
C ASN A 498 -22.38 -72.50 -6.84
N GLU A 499 -21.44 -71.84 -6.09
CA GLU A 499 -20.43 -72.59 -5.31
C GLU A 499 -20.22 -71.89 -3.96
N THR A 500 -19.97 -72.70 -2.91
CA THR A 500 -19.64 -72.19 -1.58
C THR A 500 -18.14 -71.86 -1.50
N VAL A 501 -17.80 -70.65 -1.15
CA VAL A 501 -16.41 -70.27 -0.85
C VAL A 501 -16.11 -70.55 0.59
N THR A 502 -15.00 -71.24 0.85
CA THR A 502 -14.52 -71.56 2.20
C THR A 502 -13.13 -71.00 2.43
N VAL A 503 -12.73 -70.84 3.66
CA VAL A 503 -11.40 -70.34 4.06
C VAL A 503 -10.80 -71.22 5.15
N SER A 504 -9.52 -71.47 5.03
CA SER A 504 -8.74 -72.08 6.13
C SER A 504 -8.07 -70.97 6.92
N ILE A 505 -8.07 -71.06 8.23
CA ILE A 505 -7.64 -69.95 9.13
C ILE A 505 -6.67 -70.51 10.19
N GLY A 506 -5.55 -69.78 10.36
CA GLY A 506 -4.61 -69.94 11.44
C GLY A 506 -4.68 -68.76 12.42
N VAL A 507 -4.73 -69.05 13.70
CA VAL A 507 -4.83 -68.03 14.76
C VAL A 507 -3.66 -68.22 15.74
N ALA A 508 -2.85 -67.16 15.86
CA ALA A 508 -1.84 -67.06 16.91
C ALA A 508 -2.28 -66.00 17.94
N ASP A 509 -2.70 -66.45 19.09
CA ASP A 509 -3.10 -65.64 20.22
C ASP A 509 -1.89 -65.14 20.99
N LYS A 510 -1.77 -63.85 21.25
CA LYS A 510 -0.66 -63.27 22.03
C LYS A 510 -0.48 -63.89 23.43
N SER A 511 -1.55 -64.45 24.00
CA SER A 511 -1.54 -65.07 25.36
C SER A 511 -0.91 -66.48 25.38
N THR A 512 -1.00 -67.20 24.25
CA THR A 512 -0.54 -68.59 24.11
C THR A 512 0.62 -68.72 23.10
N ALA A 513 0.98 -67.66 22.39
CA ALA A 513 2.02 -67.69 21.37
C ALA A 513 3.41 -67.98 21.93
N ASP A 514 4.19 -68.81 21.22
CA ASP A 514 5.59 -69.06 21.51
C ASP A 514 6.41 -67.80 21.35
N LYS A 515 7.11 -67.39 22.41
CA LYS A 515 7.94 -66.18 22.43
C LYS A 515 9.18 -66.25 21.53
N ASN A 516 9.59 -67.44 21.12
CA ASN A 516 10.77 -67.67 20.30
C ASN A 516 10.46 -67.61 18.81
N LEU A 517 9.19 -67.53 18.43
CA LEU A 517 8.80 -67.46 17.01
C LEU A 517 7.93 -66.24 16.76
N PRO A 518 8.17 -65.45 15.68
CA PRO A 518 7.31 -64.35 15.34
C PRO A 518 5.85 -64.77 15.24
N ILE A 519 4.94 -64.01 15.89
CA ILE A 519 3.52 -64.35 15.98
C ILE A 519 2.85 -64.52 14.60
N LEU A 520 3.26 -63.73 13.61
CA LEU A 520 2.77 -63.90 12.22
C LEU A 520 3.16 -65.26 11.65
N LYS A 521 4.38 -65.74 11.97
CA LYS A 521 4.86 -67.04 11.51
C LYS A 521 4.12 -68.20 12.19
N GLN A 522 3.72 -68.03 13.43
CA GLN A 522 2.90 -69.03 14.13
C GLN A 522 1.51 -69.11 13.48
N ALA A 523 0.87 -67.97 13.18
CA ALA A 523 -0.41 -67.96 12.47
C ALA A 523 -0.31 -68.66 11.09
N ASP A 524 0.78 -68.48 10.37
CA ASP A 524 1.07 -69.11 9.08
C ASP A 524 1.19 -70.65 9.23
N ILE A 525 1.90 -71.14 10.25
CA ILE A 525 1.97 -72.60 10.59
C ILE A 525 0.60 -73.15 10.84
N PHE A 526 -0.23 -72.47 11.64
CA PHE A 526 -1.59 -72.97 11.98
C PHE A 526 -2.51 -72.91 10.76
N LEU A 527 -2.36 -71.93 9.88
CA LEU A 527 -3.05 -71.87 8.60
C LEU A 527 -2.68 -73.05 7.70
N TYR A 528 -1.39 -73.36 7.62
CA TYR A 528 -0.90 -74.50 6.83
C TYR A 528 -1.47 -75.84 7.39
N TYR A 529 -1.55 -75.94 8.71
CA TYR A 529 -2.18 -77.14 9.37
C TYR A 529 -3.65 -77.26 8.99
N ALA A 530 -4.43 -76.13 9.06
CA ALA A 530 -5.84 -76.11 8.68
C ALA A 530 -6.06 -76.51 7.20
N LYS A 531 -5.20 -76.06 6.29
CA LYS A 531 -5.28 -76.45 4.86
C LYS A 531 -5.06 -77.94 4.61
N ASN A 532 -4.18 -78.58 5.39
CA ASN A 532 -3.82 -79.99 5.20
C ASN A 532 -4.75 -80.97 5.97
N HIS A 533 -5.58 -80.50 6.91
CA HIS A 533 -6.44 -81.30 7.75
C HIS A 533 -7.93 -81.13 7.45
N GLY A 534 -8.27 -80.90 6.17
CA GLY A 534 -9.67 -80.88 5.69
C GLY A 534 -10.18 -79.55 5.25
N LYS A 535 -9.40 -78.43 5.34
CA LYS A 535 -9.79 -77.08 4.98
C LYS A 535 -11.02 -76.58 5.73
N ASN A 536 -11.55 -75.42 5.39
CA ASN A 536 -12.75 -74.80 5.99
C ASN A 536 -12.79 -74.91 7.53
N GLN A 537 -11.72 -74.61 8.20
CA GLN A 537 -11.57 -74.68 9.64
C GLN A 537 -10.63 -73.66 10.22
N VAL A 538 -10.74 -73.46 11.52
CA VAL A 538 -9.84 -72.59 12.31
C VAL A 538 -8.89 -73.47 13.10
N CYS A 539 -7.59 -73.23 13.05
CA CYS A 539 -6.58 -73.80 13.85
C CYS A 539 -5.91 -72.75 14.74
N SER A 540 -5.91 -72.95 16.06
CA SER A 540 -5.30 -72.04 17.05
C SER A 540 -4.21 -72.67 17.91
N GLY A 541 -3.82 -73.88 17.58
CA GLY A 541 -2.76 -74.64 18.22
C GLY A 541 -2.65 -76.01 17.55
N ILE A 542 -1.46 -76.59 17.59
CA ILE A 542 -1.22 -77.98 17.16
C ILE A 542 -1.01 -78.77 18.44
N ASN A 543 -1.97 -79.65 18.79
CA ASN A 543 -1.76 -80.58 19.85
C ASN A 543 -0.60 -81.52 19.45
N GLY A 544 0.57 -81.28 20.05
CA GLY A 544 1.70 -82.16 19.85
C GLY A 544 1.38 -83.53 20.44
N GLU A 545 1.38 -84.56 19.55
CA GLU A 545 1.84 -85.88 19.97
C GLU A 545 3.33 -85.94 19.75
#